data_e2db87303c09101c8d7f44833261ea6e
#
_entry.id   e2db87303c09101c8d7f44833261ea6e
#
_cell.length_a   1.000
_cell.length_b   1.000
_cell.length_c   1.000
_cell.angle_alpha   90.00
_cell.angle_beta   90.00
_cell.angle_gamma   90.00
#
_symmetry.space_group_name_H-M   'P 1'
#
loop_
_entity.id
_entity.type
_entity.pdbx_description
1 polymer ?
#
loop_
_entity_poly.entity_id
_entity_poly.type
_entity_poly.pdbx_seq_one_letter_code
_entity_poly.pdbx_strand_id
1 'polypeptide(L)'
;IYTYQNTRLVIEEPEQNLFPESQQALINFIVERINAATCQTGKPSSVVITTHSPYIITAFNVLLKAARAEKIDAEATYKVVPKNAIIPFSDIRAFYITDEGTLSNILDEEVQMIGGMELDHASDIVEDKLSLLNDVMYGQAE
;
A
#
# COMPACT_ATOMS: atom_id res chain seq x y z
N ILE A 1 14.99 -27.20 -7.31
CA ILE A 1 13.55 -27.32 -6.97
C ILE A 1 13.32 -26.39 -5.80
N TYR A 2 12.67 -25.23 -6.00
CA TYR A 2 12.27 -24.36 -4.89
C TYR A 2 11.03 -24.98 -4.25
N THR A 3 11.17 -25.53 -3.06
CA THR A 3 10.02 -25.96 -2.25
C THR A 3 9.44 -24.74 -1.56
N TYR A 4 8.23 -24.36 -1.95
CA TYR A 4 7.49 -23.35 -1.19
C TYR A 4 7.16 -23.89 0.20
N GLN A 5 7.48 -23.10 1.21
CA GLN A 5 7.11 -23.38 2.59
C GLN A 5 6.06 -22.37 3.04
N ASN A 6 5.25 -22.73 4.03
CA ASN A 6 4.43 -21.74 4.71
C ASN A 6 5.33 -20.66 5.28
N THR A 7 5.20 -19.44 4.75
CA THR A 7 6.11 -18.34 5.05
C THR A 7 5.38 -17.27 5.86
N ARG A 8 6.01 -16.85 6.95
CA ARG A 8 5.69 -15.62 7.67
C ARG A 8 6.90 -14.71 7.57
N LEU A 9 6.72 -13.57 6.92
CA LEU A 9 7.80 -12.64 6.59
C LEU A 9 7.53 -11.31 7.26
N VAL A 10 8.56 -10.66 7.76
CA VAL A 10 8.52 -9.26 8.19
C VAL A 10 9.53 -8.50 7.37
N ILE A 11 9.11 -7.43 6.74
CA ILE A 11 9.95 -6.57 5.90
C ILE A 11 9.81 -5.15 6.42
N GLU A 12 10.92 -4.54 6.79
CA GLU A 12 10.97 -3.14 7.20
C GLU A 12 11.36 -2.27 6.02
N GLU A 13 10.57 -1.25 5.73
CA GLU A 13 10.80 -0.22 4.72
C GLU A 13 11.34 -0.78 3.40
N PRO A 14 10.62 -1.69 2.72
CA PRO A 14 11.09 -2.33 1.49
C PRO A 14 11.30 -1.35 0.35
N GLU A 15 10.75 -0.15 0.46
CA GLU A 15 10.85 0.93 -0.50
C GLU A 15 12.19 1.69 -0.47
N GLN A 16 13.04 1.47 0.52
CA GLN A 16 14.29 2.22 0.66
C GLN A 16 15.10 2.19 -0.63
N ASN A 17 15.49 3.39 -1.12
CA ASN A 17 16.25 3.60 -2.35
C ASN A 17 15.55 3.16 -3.65
N LEU A 18 14.22 2.98 -3.64
CA LEU A 18 13.43 2.64 -4.82
C LEU A 18 12.62 3.84 -5.33
N PHE A 19 12.60 4.01 -6.64
CA PHE A 19 11.67 4.93 -7.29
C PHE A 19 10.21 4.42 -7.18
N PRO A 20 9.20 5.31 -7.27
CA PRO A 20 7.79 4.93 -7.12
C PRO A 20 7.33 3.76 -8.00
N GLU A 21 7.75 3.72 -9.26
CA GLU A 21 7.39 2.61 -10.17
C GLU A 21 7.98 1.27 -9.70
N SER A 22 9.20 1.31 -9.14
CA SER A 22 9.86 0.13 -8.58
C SER A 22 9.17 -0.36 -7.30
N GLN A 23 8.59 0.54 -6.52
CA GLN A 23 7.81 0.20 -5.33
C GLN A 23 6.54 -0.56 -5.70
N GLN A 24 5.81 -0.14 -6.75
CA GLN A 24 4.67 -0.88 -7.28
C GLN A 24 5.06 -2.30 -7.72
N ALA A 25 6.15 -2.42 -8.49
CA ALA A 25 6.66 -3.71 -8.96
C ALA A 25 7.07 -4.63 -7.81
N LEU A 26 7.68 -4.07 -6.76
CA LEU A 26 8.06 -4.79 -5.55
C LEU A 26 6.83 -5.36 -4.82
N ILE A 27 5.79 -4.55 -4.62
CA ILE A 27 4.56 -5.01 -3.95
C ILE A 27 3.87 -6.10 -4.78
N ASN A 28 3.77 -5.94 -6.09
CA ASN A 28 3.25 -6.99 -6.97
C ASN A 28 4.02 -8.30 -6.77
N PHE A 29 5.36 -8.24 -6.80
CA PHE A 29 6.22 -9.42 -6.61
C PHE A 29 6.03 -10.08 -5.24
N ILE A 30 5.98 -9.30 -4.16
CA ILE A 30 5.78 -9.83 -2.80
C ILE A 30 4.44 -10.56 -2.72
N VAL A 31 3.36 -9.95 -3.20
CA VAL A 31 2.01 -10.53 -3.17
C VAL A 31 1.95 -11.80 -4.02
N GLU A 32 2.52 -11.79 -5.21
CA GLU A 32 2.60 -12.99 -6.04
C GLU A 32 3.29 -14.16 -5.33
N ARG A 33 4.38 -13.88 -4.60
CA ARG A 33 5.11 -14.91 -3.84
C ARG A 33 4.29 -15.45 -2.67
N ILE A 34 3.61 -14.58 -1.93
CA ILE A 34 2.73 -14.97 -0.81
C ILE A 34 1.55 -15.81 -1.31
N ASN A 35 0.88 -15.36 -2.37
CA ASN A 35 -0.23 -16.10 -2.99
C ASN A 35 0.21 -17.47 -3.52
N ALA A 36 1.35 -17.53 -4.20
CA ALA A 36 1.90 -18.78 -4.71
C ALA A 36 2.26 -19.75 -3.57
N ALA A 37 2.89 -19.26 -2.50
CA ALA A 37 3.22 -20.08 -1.33
C ALA A 37 1.96 -20.60 -0.63
N THR A 38 0.92 -19.78 -0.48
CA THR A 38 -0.38 -20.18 0.07
C THR A 38 -1.04 -21.26 -0.78
N CYS A 39 -1.07 -21.05 -2.10
CA CYS A 39 -1.66 -22.01 -3.03
C CYS A 39 -0.95 -23.36 -3.02
N GLN A 40 0.38 -23.38 -3.03
CA GLN A 40 1.16 -24.62 -3.11
C GLN A 40 1.20 -25.40 -1.80
N THR A 41 1.19 -24.71 -0.68
CA THR A 41 1.27 -25.36 0.64
C THR A 41 -0.10 -25.74 1.20
N GLY A 42 -1.18 -25.13 0.67
CA GLY A 42 -2.52 -25.21 1.25
C GLY A 42 -2.63 -24.55 2.63
N LYS A 43 -1.62 -23.76 3.04
CA LYS A 43 -1.57 -23.06 4.32
C LYS A 43 -1.34 -21.56 4.08
N PRO A 44 -2.03 -20.69 4.82
CA PRO A 44 -1.89 -19.25 4.63
C PRO A 44 -0.45 -18.80 4.93
N SER A 45 0.18 -18.18 3.96
CA SER A 45 1.43 -17.42 4.14
C SER A 45 1.08 -15.95 4.36
N SER A 46 1.91 -15.24 5.08
CA SER A 46 1.66 -13.83 5.41
C SER A 46 2.94 -13.00 5.38
N VAL A 47 2.77 -11.71 5.14
CA VAL A 47 3.83 -10.71 5.25
C VAL A 47 3.35 -9.54 6.10
N VAL A 48 4.23 -9.02 6.94
CA VAL A 48 4.09 -7.74 7.64
C VAL A 48 5.08 -6.79 7.01
N ILE A 49 4.63 -5.62 6.61
CA ILE A 49 5.46 -4.58 6.01
C ILE A 49 5.31 -3.32 6.85
N THR A 50 6.43 -2.73 7.27
CA THR A 50 6.45 -1.35 7.78
C THR A 50 6.88 -0.42 6.65
N THR A 51 6.26 0.74 6.55
CA THR A 51 6.56 1.70 5.47
C THR A 51 6.23 3.12 5.88
N HIS A 52 6.96 4.07 5.33
CA HIS A 52 6.66 5.51 5.35
C HIS A 52 6.25 6.03 3.97
N SER A 53 6.14 5.15 2.97
CA SER A 53 5.89 5.54 1.59
C SER A 53 4.40 5.51 1.25
N PRO A 54 3.82 6.65 0.82
CA PRO A 54 2.46 6.67 0.28
C PRO A 54 2.33 5.82 -0.99
N TYR A 55 3.42 5.62 -1.74
CA TYR A 55 3.41 4.80 -2.94
C TYR A 55 3.22 3.31 -2.64
N ILE A 56 3.73 2.82 -1.50
CA ILE A 56 3.47 1.45 -1.04
C ILE A 56 1.98 1.26 -0.73
N ILE A 57 1.36 2.22 -0.05
CA ILE A 57 -0.09 2.20 0.24
C ILE A 57 -0.89 2.24 -1.07
N THR A 58 -0.52 3.13 -1.98
CA THR A 58 -1.16 3.22 -3.31
C THR A 58 -1.01 1.91 -4.09
N ALA A 59 0.15 1.27 -4.03
CA ALA A 59 0.38 -0.02 -4.67
C ALA A 59 -0.59 -1.10 -4.14
N PHE A 60 -0.76 -1.21 -2.83
CA PHE A 60 -1.75 -2.12 -2.24
C PHE A 60 -3.17 -1.76 -2.66
N ASN A 61 -3.53 -0.48 -2.69
CA ASN A 61 -4.85 -0.02 -3.12
C ASN A 61 -5.16 -0.39 -4.58
N VAL A 62 -4.16 -0.39 -5.47
CA VAL A 62 -4.31 -0.90 -6.84
C VAL A 62 -4.70 -2.38 -6.83
N LEU A 63 -4.04 -3.21 -6.01
CA LEU A 63 -4.32 -4.65 -5.93
C LEU A 63 -5.69 -4.94 -5.31
N LEU A 64 -6.09 -4.19 -4.28
CA LEU A 64 -7.42 -4.27 -3.66
C LEU A 64 -8.52 -3.87 -4.65
N LYS A 65 -8.30 -2.79 -5.41
CA LYS A 65 -9.23 -2.34 -6.44
C LYS A 65 -9.36 -3.37 -7.57
N ALA A 66 -8.25 -4.03 -7.93
CA ALA A 66 -8.26 -5.10 -8.91
C ALA A 66 -9.13 -6.29 -8.47
N ALA A 67 -9.14 -6.64 -7.18
CA ALA A 67 -10.02 -7.70 -6.65
C ALA A 67 -11.52 -7.39 -6.79
N ARG A 68 -11.89 -6.11 -6.81
CA ARG A 68 -13.26 -5.68 -7.07
C ARG A 68 -13.57 -5.68 -8.57
N ALA A 69 -12.63 -5.16 -9.38
CA ALA A 69 -12.76 -5.11 -10.84
C ALA A 69 -12.84 -6.52 -11.46
N GLU A 70 -12.10 -7.49 -10.93
CA GLU A 70 -12.12 -8.90 -11.35
C GLU A 70 -13.54 -9.50 -11.32
N LYS A 71 -14.36 -9.11 -10.35
CA LYS A 71 -15.75 -9.57 -10.23
C LYS A 71 -16.65 -9.03 -11.33
N ILE A 72 -16.24 -7.94 -11.99
CA ILE A 72 -16.98 -7.27 -13.07
C ILE A 72 -16.48 -7.78 -14.43
N ASP A 73 -15.17 -7.68 -14.67
CA ASP A 73 -14.51 -8.12 -15.89
C ASP A 73 -13.09 -8.61 -15.56
N ALA A 74 -12.96 -9.93 -15.42
CA ALA A 74 -11.69 -10.56 -15.07
C ALA A 74 -10.64 -10.41 -16.19
N GLU A 75 -11.06 -10.53 -17.47
CA GLU A 75 -10.13 -10.47 -18.60
C GLU A 75 -9.52 -9.07 -18.74
N ALA A 76 -10.35 -8.02 -18.63
CA ALA A 76 -9.88 -6.65 -18.65
C ALA A 76 -8.98 -6.34 -17.43
N THR A 77 -9.33 -6.85 -16.25
CA THR A 77 -8.55 -6.65 -15.02
C THR A 77 -7.15 -7.26 -15.14
N TYR A 78 -7.02 -8.47 -15.69
CA TYR A 78 -5.73 -9.16 -15.80
C TYR A 78 -4.77 -8.51 -16.82
N LYS A 79 -5.26 -7.62 -17.68
CA LYS A 79 -4.41 -6.79 -18.55
C LYS A 79 -3.74 -5.64 -17.79
N VAL A 80 -4.27 -5.29 -16.60
CA VAL A 80 -3.77 -4.19 -15.76
C VAL A 80 -2.97 -4.71 -14.58
N VAL A 81 -3.48 -5.73 -13.88
CA VAL A 81 -2.86 -6.35 -12.70
C VAL A 81 -2.79 -7.86 -12.91
N PRO A 82 -1.61 -8.49 -12.74
CA PRO A 82 -1.50 -9.94 -12.84
C PRO A 82 -2.45 -10.65 -11.85
N LYS A 83 -3.14 -11.69 -12.31
CA LYS A 83 -4.11 -12.44 -11.50
C LYS A 83 -3.56 -12.90 -10.15
N ASN A 84 -2.31 -13.32 -10.12
CA ASN A 84 -1.62 -13.83 -8.93
C ASN A 84 -1.17 -12.74 -7.96
N ALA A 85 -1.26 -11.45 -8.36
CA ALA A 85 -0.99 -10.30 -7.50
C ALA A 85 -2.26 -9.70 -6.84
N ILE A 86 -3.44 -10.21 -7.15
CA ILE A 86 -4.71 -9.70 -6.60
C ILE A 86 -4.86 -10.12 -5.13
N ILE A 87 -5.32 -9.19 -4.29
CA ILE A 87 -5.55 -9.40 -2.85
C ILE A 87 -7.01 -9.09 -2.53
N PRO A 88 -7.78 -10.04 -1.96
CA PRO A 88 -9.09 -9.74 -1.38
C PRO A 88 -8.95 -8.80 -0.18
N PHE A 89 -9.90 -7.87 -0.02
CA PHE A 89 -9.90 -6.93 1.12
C PHE A 89 -9.94 -7.64 2.49
N SER A 90 -10.54 -8.83 2.56
CA SER A 90 -10.55 -9.66 3.77
C SER A 90 -9.17 -10.09 4.25
N ASP A 91 -8.19 -10.14 3.35
CA ASP A 91 -6.87 -10.71 3.61
C ASP A 91 -5.82 -9.66 4.00
N ILE A 92 -6.21 -8.38 4.00
CA ILE A 92 -5.33 -7.28 4.40
C ILE A 92 -5.69 -6.73 5.78
N ARG A 93 -4.69 -6.21 6.46
CA ARG A 93 -4.81 -5.38 7.67
C ARG A 93 -3.84 -4.22 7.51
N ALA A 94 -4.25 -3.02 7.86
CA ALA A 94 -3.43 -1.83 7.81
C ALA A 94 -3.61 -0.99 9.06
N PHE A 95 -2.50 -0.56 9.64
CA PHE A 95 -2.49 0.23 10.87
C PHE A 95 -1.52 1.40 10.73
N TYR A 96 -1.91 2.52 11.27
CA TYR A 96 -1.06 3.68 11.49
C TYR A 96 -0.59 3.72 12.94
N ILE A 97 0.69 4.03 13.15
CA ILE A 97 1.25 4.24 14.49
C ILE A 97 1.10 5.72 14.79
N THR A 98 0.26 6.05 15.77
CA THR A 98 0.02 7.44 16.18
C THR A 98 1.21 8.00 16.94
N ASP A 99 1.26 9.34 17.10
CA ASP A 99 2.30 10.04 17.89
C ASP A 99 2.31 9.58 19.36
N GLU A 100 1.19 9.05 19.85
CA GLU A 100 1.05 8.48 21.19
C GLU A 100 1.57 7.04 21.27
N GLY A 101 2.04 6.45 20.16
CA GLY A 101 2.51 5.07 20.08
C GLY A 101 1.41 4.03 20.07
N THR A 102 0.19 4.38 19.74
CA THR A 102 -0.94 3.46 19.59
C THR A 102 -1.18 3.09 18.13
N LEU A 103 -1.82 1.94 17.89
CA LEU A 103 -2.21 1.49 16.56
C LEU A 103 -3.62 1.96 16.23
N SER A 104 -3.77 2.71 15.14
CA SER A 104 -5.05 3.07 14.56
C SER A 104 -5.30 2.24 13.30
N ASN A 105 -6.48 1.61 13.18
CA ASN A 105 -6.86 0.91 11.96
C ASN A 105 -7.20 1.95 10.88
N ILE A 106 -6.54 1.84 9.73
CA ILE A 106 -6.70 2.75 8.59
C ILE A 106 -7.39 2.09 7.39
N LEU A 107 -8.06 0.95 7.58
CA LEU A 107 -8.88 0.35 6.54
C LEU A 107 -10.21 1.09 6.43
N ASP A 108 -10.54 1.50 5.22
CA ASP A 108 -11.86 2.00 4.85
C ASP A 108 -12.71 0.85 4.31
N GLU A 109 -13.69 0.40 5.11
CA GLU A 109 -14.55 -0.72 4.75
C GLU A 109 -15.59 -0.37 3.68
N GLU A 110 -15.98 0.91 3.56
CA GLU A 110 -16.97 1.35 2.59
C GLU A 110 -16.40 1.28 1.17
N VAL A 111 -15.21 1.83 0.97
CA VAL A 111 -14.53 1.80 -0.32
C VAL A 111 -13.59 0.60 -0.49
N GLN A 112 -13.40 -0.21 0.55
CA GLN A 112 -12.53 -1.39 0.60
C GLN A 112 -11.08 -1.08 0.15
N MET A 113 -10.50 -0.06 0.76
CA MET A 113 -9.14 0.42 0.50
C MET A 113 -8.42 0.75 1.80
N ILE A 114 -7.12 0.95 1.72
CA ILE A 114 -6.33 1.52 2.83
C ILE A 114 -6.48 3.04 2.73
N GLY A 115 -6.91 3.67 3.82
CA GLY A 115 -6.98 5.12 3.93
C GLY A 115 -5.58 5.75 3.86
N GLY A 116 -5.50 6.96 3.28
CA GLY A 116 -4.24 7.68 3.09
C GLY A 116 -4.19 9.03 3.80
N MET A 117 -5.26 9.43 4.48
CA MET A 117 -5.34 10.78 5.08
C MET A 117 -4.26 11.03 6.14
N GLU A 118 -3.85 10.00 6.89
CA GLU A 118 -2.77 10.14 7.88
C GLU A 118 -1.38 10.32 7.25
N LEU A 119 -1.21 9.90 5.98
CA LEU A 119 0.04 10.11 5.24
C LEU A 119 0.10 11.48 4.55
N ASP A 120 -1.05 12.10 4.29
CA ASP A 120 -1.14 13.43 3.70
C ASP A 120 -0.79 14.56 4.69
N HIS A 121 -0.86 14.32 6.00
CA HIS A 121 -0.49 15.35 6.99
C HIS A 121 0.92 15.91 6.83
N ALA A 122 1.87 15.12 6.33
CA ALA A 122 3.21 15.64 6.05
C ALA A 122 3.19 16.61 4.86
N SER A 123 2.36 16.36 3.86
CA SER A 123 2.13 17.26 2.72
C SER A 123 1.42 18.54 3.17
N ASP A 124 0.40 18.43 4.01
CA ASP A 124 -0.35 19.57 4.56
C ASP A 124 0.58 20.52 5.33
N ILE A 125 1.46 19.98 6.20
CA ILE A 125 2.44 20.79 6.95
C ILE A 125 3.40 21.54 6.02
N VAL A 126 3.81 20.90 4.92
CA VAL A 126 4.70 21.55 3.94
C VAL A 126 3.94 22.61 3.14
N GLU A 127 2.71 22.33 2.73
CA GLU A 127 1.85 23.30 2.02
C GLU A 127 1.54 24.51 2.88
N ASP A 128 1.21 24.34 4.17
CA ASP A 128 1.00 25.42 5.11
C ASP A 128 2.24 26.30 5.25
N LYS A 129 3.43 25.71 5.36
CA LYS A 129 4.69 26.45 5.42
C LYS A 129 4.98 27.20 4.14
N LEU A 130 4.72 26.59 2.97
CA LEU A 130 4.88 27.26 1.68
C LEU A 130 3.90 28.42 1.53
N SER A 131 2.66 28.26 1.98
CA SER A 131 1.65 29.31 1.99
C SER A 131 2.10 30.49 2.87
N LEU A 132 2.55 30.22 4.10
CA LEU A 132 3.07 31.25 4.99
C LEU A 132 4.30 31.99 4.40
N LEU A 133 5.19 31.25 3.73
CA LEU A 133 6.35 31.87 3.07
C LEU A 133 5.95 32.71 1.84
N ASN A 134 4.92 32.29 1.11
CA ASN A 134 4.35 33.10 0.03
C ASN A 134 3.74 34.40 0.58
N ASP A 135 3.03 34.34 1.69
CA ASP A 135 2.49 35.55 2.35
C ASP A 135 3.62 36.49 2.79
N VAL A 136 4.73 35.96 3.30
CA VAL A 136 5.91 36.76 3.63
C VAL A 136 6.54 37.40 2.41
N MET A 137 6.60 36.68 1.27
CA MET A 137 7.25 37.15 0.04
C MET A 137 6.38 38.14 -0.75
N TYR A 138 5.07 37.95 -0.74
CA TYR A 138 4.15 38.66 -1.64
C TYR A 138 3.07 39.44 -0.90
N GLY A 139 2.85 39.24 0.40
CA GLY A 139 1.86 39.91 1.22
C GLY A 139 2.27 41.33 1.67
N GLN A 140 3.44 41.87 1.27
CA GLN A 140 3.89 43.24 1.56
C GLN A 140 3.76 44.17 0.35
N ALA A 141 2.89 43.83 -0.61
CA ALA A 141 2.61 44.73 -1.75
C ALA A 141 1.26 45.44 -1.55
N GLU A 142 1.16 46.31 -0.48
CA GLU A 142 0.24 47.44 -0.35
C GLU A 142 0.96 48.65 0.22
#